data_4bdf268ce8282884450e2e71f011eaba
#
_entry.id   4bdf268ce8282884450e2e71f011eaba
#
_cell.length_a   1.000
_cell.length_b   1.000
_cell.length_c   1.000
_cell.angle_alpha   90.00
_cell.angle_beta   90.00
_cell.angle_gamma   90.00
#
_symmetry.space_group_name_H-M   'P 1'
#
loop_
_entity.id
_entity.type
_entity.pdbx_description
1 polymer ?
#
loop_
_entity_poly.entity_id
_entity_poly.type
_entity_poly.pdbx_seq_one_letter_code
_entity_poly.pdbx_strand_id
1 'polypeptide(L)'
;MIASLDHQWWEIYIQVPESLSEAASEYLHGLGSTAVVFHEQAMLTPQHSVCIETRPETIAWTILQGALPLEDTLSRHVAALQQWLSAWADTTPDMQLYCRPLVDVDYLTQWQQFFQPLCIGERLMIRPPWETSPVPAPMACLTLNPGPAFGTGTHPSTHLCLLMLLQYAAPCQGSKLLDVGCGSGILSLAALQLGWQSAIGVDIDAQAIVVAMHNAELNGLQDRARFLHGSWQRVTGVFPCITANIYLGPLVEMLQPLTRYLAPGGTIILSGLLVSQEVTMRTAIQNAGCAVQARRVEEEWIALAVRRVGDVGHEFLHV
;
A
#
# COMPACT_ATOMS: atom_id res chain seq x y z
N MET A 1 0.21 38.60 -15.33
CA MET A 1 1.39 37.78 -14.97
C MET A 1 0.92 36.35 -14.92
N ILE A 2 1.23 35.60 -15.95
CA ILE A 2 0.79 34.23 -16.16
C ILE A 2 1.65 33.36 -15.26
N ALA A 3 1.03 32.66 -14.30
CA ALA A 3 1.71 31.68 -13.49
C ALA A 3 2.21 30.55 -14.41
N SER A 4 3.46 30.20 -14.28
CA SER A 4 4.14 29.14 -15.03
C SER A 4 3.44 27.81 -14.81
N LEU A 5 2.96 27.24 -15.91
CA LEU A 5 2.47 25.85 -16.00
C LEU A 5 3.70 24.92 -16.06
N ASP A 6 4.35 24.66 -14.93
CA ASP A 6 5.65 24.01 -14.93
C ASP A 6 5.61 22.49 -14.76
N HIS A 7 4.44 21.84 -14.85
CA HIS A 7 4.40 20.38 -14.85
C HIS A 7 3.36 19.89 -15.85
N GLN A 8 3.77 19.73 -17.11
CA GLN A 8 2.97 19.02 -18.10
C GLN A 8 3.27 17.53 -17.96
N TRP A 9 2.22 16.72 -17.96
CA TRP A 9 2.27 15.26 -17.94
C TRP A 9 1.83 14.72 -19.28
N TRP A 10 2.31 13.52 -19.64
CA TRP A 10 1.83 12.77 -20.79
C TRP A 10 1.18 11.49 -20.33
N GLU A 11 0.00 11.25 -20.86
CA GLU A 11 -0.68 9.97 -20.75
C GLU A 11 -0.12 8.99 -21.78
N ILE A 12 0.15 7.77 -21.32
CA ILE A 12 0.66 6.69 -22.13
C ILE A 12 -0.29 5.52 -22.03
N TYR A 13 -0.73 5.02 -23.16
CA TYR A 13 -1.56 3.83 -23.28
C TYR A 13 -0.78 2.77 -24.02
N ILE A 14 -0.68 1.58 -23.44
CA ILE A 14 -0.03 0.43 -24.06
C ILE A 14 -1.06 -0.69 -24.14
N GLN A 15 -1.36 -1.15 -25.34
CA GLN A 15 -2.18 -2.33 -25.60
C GLN A 15 -1.26 -3.53 -25.73
N VAL A 16 -1.41 -4.50 -24.86
CA VAL A 16 -0.63 -5.76 -24.83
C VAL A 16 -1.55 -6.96 -24.58
N PRO A 17 -1.14 -8.17 -24.92
CA PRO A 17 -1.78 -9.39 -24.40
C PRO A 17 -1.73 -9.42 -22.90
N GLU A 18 -2.75 -10.01 -22.26
CA GLU A 18 -2.82 -10.15 -20.80
C GLU A 18 -1.56 -10.80 -20.21
N SER A 19 -0.98 -11.77 -20.92
CA SER A 19 0.27 -12.43 -20.52
C SER A 19 1.49 -11.52 -20.41
N LEU A 20 1.46 -10.33 -21.02
CA LEU A 20 2.53 -9.32 -20.97
C LEU A 20 2.16 -8.11 -20.12
N SER A 21 0.98 -8.06 -19.52
CA SER A 21 0.47 -6.90 -18.79
C SER A 21 1.34 -6.55 -17.58
N GLU A 22 1.77 -7.53 -16.81
CA GLU A 22 2.66 -7.31 -15.65
C GLU A 22 4.02 -6.76 -16.09
N ALA A 23 4.64 -7.36 -17.12
CA ALA A 23 5.92 -6.90 -17.66
C ALA A 23 5.85 -5.48 -18.23
N ALA A 24 4.74 -5.12 -18.87
CA ALA A 24 4.49 -3.77 -19.37
C ALA A 24 4.31 -2.77 -18.22
N SER A 25 3.64 -3.17 -17.14
CA SER A 25 3.45 -2.37 -15.93
C SER A 25 4.79 -2.09 -15.24
N GLU A 26 5.59 -3.12 -15.02
CA GLU A 26 6.94 -2.97 -14.45
C GLU A 26 7.81 -2.04 -15.30
N TYR A 27 7.73 -2.17 -16.62
CA TYR A 27 8.48 -1.33 -17.53
C TYR A 27 8.05 0.14 -17.45
N LEU A 28 6.73 0.42 -17.39
CA LEU A 28 6.19 1.78 -17.20
C LEU A 28 6.64 2.39 -15.86
N HIS A 29 6.61 1.62 -14.78
CA HIS A 29 7.13 2.07 -13.48
C HIS A 29 8.63 2.35 -13.53
N GLY A 30 9.42 1.52 -14.24
CA GLY A 30 10.85 1.73 -14.46
C GLY A 30 11.17 3.01 -15.23
N LEU A 31 10.24 3.51 -16.05
CA LEU A 31 10.33 4.79 -16.74
C LEU A 31 9.84 5.99 -15.90
N GLY A 32 9.34 5.76 -14.69
CA GLY A 32 8.89 6.81 -13.77
C GLY A 32 7.38 7.05 -13.74
N SER A 33 6.57 6.15 -14.33
CA SER A 33 5.12 6.21 -14.12
C SER A 33 4.77 5.93 -12.67
N THR A 34 4.08 6.86 -12.03
CA THR A 34 3.70 6.76 -10.62
C THR A 34 2.46 5.90 -10.37
N ALA A 35 1.68 5.66 -11.41
CA ALA A 35 0.50 4.81 -11.37
C ALA A 35 0.29 4.16 -12.73
N VAL A 36 -0.16 2.90 -12.73
CA VAL A 36 -0.57 2.19 -13.93
C VAL A 36 -1.97 1.61 -13.69
N VAL A 37 -2.92 1.98 -14.55
CA VAL A 37 -4.29 1.48 -14.52
C VAL A 37 -4.43 0.40 -15.59
N PHE A 38 -5.02 -0.73 -15.21
CA PHE A 38 -5.28 -1.84 -16.12
C PHE A 38 -6.74 -1.77 -16.58
N HIS A 39 -6.95 -1.84 -17.88
CA HIS A 39 -8.26 -1.97 -18.51
C HIS A 39 -8.30 -3.36 -19.17
N GLU A 40 -8.76 -4.34 -18.42
CA GLU A 40 -8.86 -5.73 -18.89
C GLU A 40 -9.90 -5.87 -20.00
N GLN A 41 -9.65 -6.78 -20.93
CA GLN A 41 -10.52 -7.04 -22.10
C GLN A 41 -10.85 -5.78 -22.92
N ALA A 42 -9.92 -4.83 -22.97
CA ALA A 42 -10.08 -3.56 -23.65
C ALA A 42 -9.16 -3.45 -24.88
N MET A 43 -9.58 -2.69 -25.88
CA MET A 43 -8.79 -2.35 -27.05
C MET A 43 -8.76 -0.84 -27.29
N LEU A 44 -7.66 -0.34 -27.82
CA LEU A 44 -7.56 1.04 -28.29
C LEU A 44 -8.35 1.20 -29.59
N THR A 45 -9.30 2.12 -29.58
CA THR A 45 -10.05 2.47 -30.80
C THR A 45 -9.23 3.38 -31.72
N PRO A 46 -9.58 3.48 -33.03
CA PRO A 46 -8.93 4.42 -33.95
C PRO A 46 -8.98 5.89 -33.50
N GLN A 47 -9.95 6.23 -32.61
CA GLN A 47 -10.06 7.55 -31.98
C GLN A 47 -9.30 7.63 -30.64
N HIS A 48 -8.51 6.63 -30.33
CA HIS A 48 -7.68 6.57 -29.11
C HIS A 48 -8.47 6.63 -27.79
N SER A 49 -9.70 6.16 -27.79
CA SER A 49 -10.50 5.93 -26.59
C SER A 49 -10.44 4.45 -26.18
N VAL A 50 -10.44 4.19 -24.89
CA VAL A 50 -10.50 2.83 -24.35
C VAL A 50 -11.94 2.30 -24.53
N CYS A 51 -12.09 1.16 -25.21
CA CYS A 51 -13.38 0.50 -25.41
C CYS A 51 -13.31 -0.94 -24.90
N ILE A 52 -14.32 -1.39 -24.18
CA ILE A 52 -14.49 -2.79 -23.82
C ILE A 52 -15.18 -3.46 -25.00
N GLU A 53 -14.45 -4.23 -25.80
CA GLU A 53 -15.01 -5.07 -26.87
C GLU A 53 -14.87 -6.53 -26.52
N THR A 54 -15.97 -7.23 -26.45
CA THR A 54 -16.01 -8.69 -26.38
C THR A 54 -15.86 -9.26 -27.79
N ARG A 55 -14.63 -9.51 -28.22
CA ARG A 55 -14.38 -10.35 -29.40
C ARG A 55 -14.11 -11.79 -28.95
N PRO A 56 -14.61 -12.79 -29.67
CA PRO A 56 -14.28 -14.18 -29.43
C PRO A 56 -12.91 -14.53 -30.05
N GLU A 57 -11.85 -13.89 -29.58
CA GLU A 57 -10.50 -14.17 -30.01
C GLU A 57 -9.70 -14.91 -28.93
N THR A 58 -8.78 -15.73 -29.35
CA THR A 58 -7.97 -16.65 -28.54
C THR A 58 -6.97 -15.94 -27.62
N ILE A 59 -6.82 -14.64 -27.71
CA ILE A 59 -5.89 -13.80 -26.92
C ILE A 59 -6.69 -12.73 -26.20
N ALA A 60 -6.63 -12.73 -24.88
CA ALA A 60 -7.15 -11.61 -24.06
C ALA A 60 -6.18 -10.43 -24.12
N TRP A 61 -6.71 -9.23 -24.34
CA TRP A 61 -5.95 -7.98 -24.44
C TRP A 61 -6.20 -7.11 -23.23
N THR A 62 -5.15 -6.43 -22.77
CA THR A 62 -5.19 -5.46 -21.67
C THR A 62 -4.60 -4.14 -22.16
N ILE A 63 -5.22 -3.02 -21.81
CA ILE A 63 -4.64 -1.71 -21.98
C ILE A 63 -4.09 -1.26 -20.63
N LEU A 64 -2.82 -0.88 -20.62
CA LEU A 64 -2.20 -0.21 -19.49
C LEU A 64 -2.20 1.30 -19.75
N GLN A 65 -2.70 2.06 -18.81
CA GLN A 65 -2.68 3.51 -18.83
C GLN A 65 -1.75 4.01 -17.74
N GLY A 66 -0.72 4.75 -18.11
CA GLY A 66 0.22 5.38 -17.20
C GLY A 66 0.40 6.86 -17.50
N ALA A 67 1.09 7.60 -16.64
CA ALA A 67 1.44 8.99 -16.83
C ALA A 67 2.94 9.20 -16.61
N LEU A 68 3.60 9.91 -17.51
CA LEU A 68 5.01 10.32 -17.39
C LEU A 68 5.11 11.85 -17.41
N PRO A 69 6.04 12.44 -16.61
CA PRO A 69 6.25 13.88 -16.62
C PRO A 69 6.82 14.35 -17.96
N LEU A 70 6.43 15.55 -18.38
CA LEU A 70 6.99 16.23 -19.53
C LEU A 70 8.35 16.82 -19.14
N GLU A 71 9.38 15.98 -19.20
CA GLU A 71 10.77 16.39 -19.07
C GLU A 71 11.48 16.18 -20.42
N ASP A 72 12.71 16.67 -20.56
CA ASP A 72 13.56 16.45 -21.74
C ASP A 72 13.78 14.94 -22.06
N THR A 73 13.40 14.08 -21.14
CA THR A 73 13.50 12.63 -21.22
C THR A 73 12.32 11.94 -21.91
N LEU A 74 11.16 12.61 -22.09
CA LEU A 74 9.95 11.98 -22.64
C LEU A 74 10.19 11.29 -23.99
N SER A 75 10.91 11.96 -24.92
CA SER A 75 11.23 11.37 -26.23
C SER A 75 12.05 10.08 -26.10
N ARG A 76 12.90 9.98 -25.08
CA ARG A 76 13.69 8.76 -24.78
C ARG A 76 12.80 7.68 -24.19
N HIS A 77 11.86 8.04 -23.32
CA HIS A 77 10.91 7.09 -22.72
C HIS A 77 9.98 6.49 -23.78
N VAL A 78 9.44 7.33 -24.69
CA VAL A 78 8.60 6.86 -25.80
C VAL A 78 9.41 5.96 -26.75
N ALA A 79 10.65 6.34 -27.09
CA ALA A 79 11.52 5.52 -27.92
C ALA A 79 11.86 4.17 -27.24
N ALA A 80 12.10 4.16 -25.93
CA ALA A 80 12.35 2.95 -25.17
C ALA A 80 11.12 2.03 -25.16
N LEU A 81 9.90 2.58 -24.97
CA LEU A 81 8.65 1.84 -25.06
C LEU A 81 8.41 1.25 -26.46
N GLN A 82 8.67 2.01 -27.50
CA GLN A 82 8.59 1.53 -28.88
C GLN A 82 9.59 0.39 -29.15
N GLN A 83 10.80 0.52 -28.64
CA GLN A 83 11.81 -0.54 -28.75
C GLN A 83 11.40 -1.79 -27.97
N TRP A 84 10.85 -1.62 -26.77
CA TRP A 84 10.35 -2.73 -25.95
C TRP A 84 9.21 -3.47 -26.67
N LEU A 85 8.23 -2.74 -27.22
CA LEU A 85 7.13 -3.34 -28.00
C LEU A 85 7.63 -4.04 -29.27
N SER A 86 8.60 -3.44 -29.97
CA SER A 86 9.16 -4.02 -31.20
C SER A 86 9.85 -5.37 -30.98
N ALA A 87 10.37 -5.63 -29.78
CA ALA A 87 10.95 -6.93 -29.43
C ALA A 87 9.94 -8.09 -29.45
N TRP A 88 8.64 -7.77 -29.38
CA TRP A 88 7.54 -8.74 -29.41
C TRP A 88 6.72 -8.72 -30.71
N ALA A 89 7.08 -7.84 -31.66
CA ALA A 89 6.30 -7.61 -32.88
C ALA A 89 6.11 -8.87 -33.75
N ASP A 90 7.09 -9.77 -33.77
CA ASP A 90 7.01 -11.02 -34.54
C ASP A 90 5.99 -12.02 -33.94
N THR A 91 5.75 -11.95 -32.64
CA THR A 91 4.85 -12.87 -31.94
C THR A 91 3.49 -12.25 -31.63
N THR A 92 3.42 -10.90 -31.59
CA THR A 92 2.24 -10.15 -31.18
C THR A 92 2.11 -8.85 -31.99
N PRO A 93 1.69 -8.91 -33.27
CA PRO A 93 1.73 -7.76 -34.18
C PRO A 93 0.74 -6.63 -33.83
N ASP A 94 -0.30 -6.91 -33.04
CA ASP A 94 -1.38 -5.95 -32.72
C ASP A 94 -1.14 -5.13 -31.45
N MET A 95 0.06 -5.18 -30.88
CA MET A 95 0.42 -4.30 -29.77
C MET A 95 0.50 -2.84 -30.22
N GLN A 96 -0.04 -1.94 -29.41
CA GLN A 96 -0.13 -0.52 -29.73
C GLN A 96 0.39 0.34 -28.59
N LEU A 97 1.03 1.45 -28.97
CA LEU A 97 1.44 2.51 -28.06
C LEU A 97 0.77 3.81 -28.50
N TYR A 98 0.09 4.45 -27.60
CA TYR A 98 -0.48 5.76 -27.81
C TYR A 98 -0.05 6.70 -26.69
N CYS A 99 0.31 7.93 -27.04
CA CYS A 99 0.73 8.96 -26.11
C CYS A 99 0.02 10.26 -26.43
N ARG A 100 -0.50 10.96 -25.44
CA ARG A 100 -1.08 12.29 -25.60
C ARG A 100 -0.66 13.23 -24.46
N PRO A 101 -0.58 14.55 -24.72
CA PRO A 101 -0.42 15.50 -23.62
C PRO A 101 -1.61 15.36 -22.66
N LEU A 102 -1.32 15.34 -21.38
CA LEU A 102 -2.35 15.46 -20.34
C LEU A 102 -2.76 16.93 -20.27
N VAL A 103 -3.77 17.31 -21.04
CA VAL A 103 -4.17 18.71 -21.24
C VAL A 103 -5.14 19.19 -20.15
N ASP A 104 -5.67 18.26 -19.33
CA ASP A 104 -6.79 18.61 -18.45
C ASP A 104 -6.46 18.38 -16.97
N VAL A 105 -6.57 19.47 -16.21
CA VAL A 105 -6.49 19.50 -14.75
C VAL A 105 -7.55 18.56 -14.13
N ASP A 106 -8.60 18.25 -14.86
CA ASP A 106 -9.69 17.36 -14.43
C ASP A 106 -9.24 15.90 -14.26
N TYR A 107 -8.28 15.41 -15.03
CA TYR A 107 -7.80 14.03 -14.87
C TYR A 107 -7.04 13.82 -13.56
N LEU A 108 -6.24 14.79 -13.15
CA LEU A 108 -5.59 14.75 -11.84
C LEU A 108 -6.60 14.80 -10.69
N THR A 109 -7.80 15.27 -10.94
CA THR A 109 -8.89 15.31 -9.96
C THR A 109 -9.88 14.16 -10.10
N GLN A 110 -10.00 13.54 -11.28
CA GLN A 110 -10.92 12.42 -11.48
C GLN A 110 -10.56 11.19 -10.63
N TRP A 111 -9.29 10.85 -10.48
CA TRP A 111 -8.88 9.74 -9.62
C TRP A 111 -9.13 10.05 -8.13
N GLN A 112 -9.13 11.33 -7.74
CA GLN A 112 -9.41 11.75 -6.37
C GLN A 112 -10.81 11.35 -5.91
N GLN A 113 -11.80 11.33 -6.82
CA GLN A 113 -13.18 10.91 -6.50
C GLN A 113 -13.30 9.44 -6.09
N PHE A 114 -12.32 8.60 -6.46
CA PHE A 114 -12.28 7.19 -6.04
C PHE A 114 -11.75 7.00 -4.62
N PHE A 115 -11.11 8.04 -4.04
CA PHE A 115 -10.63 8.00 -2.66
C PHE A 115 -11.62 8.68 -1.73
N GLN A 116 -12.64 7.91 -1.32
CA GLN A 116 -13.61 8.35 -0.33
C GLN A 116 -13.03 8.19 1.07
N PRO A 117 -13.47 9.01 2.06
CA PRO A 117 -13.13 8.79 3.46
C PRO A 117 -13.48 7.36 3.90
N LEU A 118 -12.52 6.71 4.53
CA LEU A 118 -12.66 5.37 5.06
C LEU A 118 -12.79 5.42 6.58
N CYS A 119 -13.88 4.90 7.13
CA CYS A 119 -14.07 4.77 8.57
C CYS A 119 -13.61 3.39 9.04
N ILE A 120 -12.68 3.37 10.00
CA ILE A 120 -12.21 2.15 10.67
C ILE A 120 -12.89 2.06 12.01
N GLY A 121 -13.91 1.19 12.09
CA GLY A 121 -14.80 1.18 13.23
C GLY A 121 -15.41 2.57 13.51
N GLU A 122 -15.59 2.89 14.80
CA GLU A 122 -16.15 4.19 15.24
C GLU A 122 -15.07 5.16 15.76
N ARG A 123 -13.77 4.84 15.56
CA ARG A 123 -12.68 5.53 16.22
C ARG A 123 -11.69 6.23 15.31
N LEU A 124 -11.58 5.83 14.06
CA LEU A 124 -10.60 6.38 13.14
C LEU A 124 -11.24 6.62 11.76
N MET A 125 -11.08 7.82 11.22
CA MET A 125 -11.36 8.15 9.84
C MET A 125 -10.03 8.35 9.10
N ILE A 126 -9.88 7.74 7.95
CA ILE A 126 -8.77 7.96 7.03
C ILE A 126 -9.32 8.68 5.82
N ARG A 127 -8.72 9.79 5.42
CA ARG A 127 -9.17 10.58 4.29
C ARG A 127 -8.00 11.14 3.48
N PRO A 128 -8.17 11.41 2.19
CA PRO A 128 -7.16 12.10 1.40
C PRO A 128 -7.07 13.60 1.78
N PRO A 129 -5.97 14.31 1.41
CA PRO A 129 -5.76 15.72 1.77
C PRO A 129 -6.80 16.70 1.21
N TRP A 130 -7.41 16.37 0.06
CA TRP A 130 -8.44 17.21 -0.58
C TRP A 130 -9.82 17.04 0.03
N GLU A 131 -10.04 16.02 0.86
CA GLU A 131 -11.30 15.80 1.55
C GLU A 131 -11.33 16.59 2.86
N THR A 132 -12.26 17.53 2.96
CA THR A 132 -12.37 18.46 4.09
C THR A 132 -13.64 18.27 4.92
N SER A 133 -14.44 17.24 4.63
CA SER A 133 -15.67 16.96 5.38
C SER A 133 -15.42 16.88 6.88
N PRO A 134 -16.38 17.34 7.70
CA PRO A 134 -16.25 17.29 9.15
C PRO A 134 -16.04 15.85 9.64
N VAL A 135 -15.08 15.66 10.53
CA VAL A 135 -14.83 14.36 11.18
C VAL A 135 -15.86 14.15 12.28
N PRO A 136 -16.65 13.06 12.25
CA PRO A 136 -17.62 12.78 13.32
C PRO A 136 -16.92 12.58 14.66
N ALA A 137 -17.38 13.28 15.69
CA ALA A 137 -16.88 13.00 17.05
C ALA A 137 -17.41 11.64 17.54
N PRO A 138 -16.60 10.82 18.22
CA PRO A 138 -15.25 11.06 18.75
C PRO A 138 -14.10 10.54 17.87
N MET A 139 -14.30 10.40 16.57
CA MET A 139 -13.29 9.82 15.68
C MET A 139 -12.00 10.65 15.61
N ALA A 140 -10.86 9.98 15.66
CA ALA A 140 -9.59 10.55 15.22
C ALA A 140 -9.55 10.60 13.68
N CYS A 141 -8.78 11.53 13.11
CA CYS A 141 -8.64 11.66 11.66
C CYS A 141 -7.19 11.48 11.25
N LEU A 142 -6.96 10.64 10.26
CA LEU A 142 -5.68 10.47 9.59
C LEU A 142 -5.82 10.97 8.15
N THR A 143 -5.09 12.01 7.80
CA THR A 143 -4.96 12.47 6.41
C THR A 143 -3.85 11.67 5.74
N LEU A 144 -4.16 10.94 4.69
CA LEU A 144 -3.22 10.12 3.96
C LEU A 144 -3.21 10.52 2.49
N ASN A 145 -2.05 10.86 1.97
CA ASN A 145 -1.89 11.06 0.54
C ASN A 145 -1.82 9.67 -0.13
N PRO A 146 -2.80 9.30 -0.95
CA PRO A 146 -2.78 8.04 -1.69
C PRO A 146 -1.77 8.15 -2.83
N GLY A 147 -0.48 8.06 -2.49
CA GLY A 147 0.62 8.02 -3.45
C GLY A 147 0.82 6.62 -4.03
N PRO A 148 1.90 6.41 -4.80
CA PRO A 148 2.22 5.12 -5.41
C PRO A 148 2.65 4.05 -4.40
N ALA A 149 2.87 4.42 -3.13
CA ALA A 149 3.20 3.45 -2.09
C ALA A 149 1.96 2.64 -1.68
N PHE A 150 2.16 1.34 -1.46
CA PHE A 150 1.13 0.45 -0.93
C PHE A 150 0.62 0.94 0.43
N GLY A 151 -0.68 0.71 0.71
CA GLY A 151 -1.27 1.03 2.01
C GLY A 151 -2.11 2.31 2.03
N THR A 152 -3.10 2.40 1.11
CA THR A 152 -4.12 3.47 1.14
C THR A 152 -5.21 3.24 2.19
N GLY A 153 -5.24 2.07 2.82
CA GLY A 153 -6.25 1.67 3.80
C GLY A 153 -7.43 0.89 3.21
N THR A 154 -7.67 1.00 1.90
CA THR A 154 -8.79 0.33 1.21
C THR A 154 -8.53 -1.16 0.95
N HIS A 155 -7.28 -1.58 0.87
CA HIS A 155 -6.96 -2.99 0.69
C HIS A 155 -7.35 -3.80 1.93
N PRO A 156 -8.04 -4.97 1.79
CA PRO A 156 -8.54 -5.75 2.92
C PRO A 156 -7.48 -6.08 3.97
N SER A 157 -6.25 -6.42 3.56
CA SER A 157 -5.17 -6.73 4.51
C SER A 157 -4.80 -5.54 5.40
N THR A 158 -4.81 -4.32 4.85
CA THR A 158 -4.55 -3.09 5.61
C THR A 158 -5.72 -2.74 6.52
N HIS A 159 -6.94 -2.86 6.02
CA HIS A 159 -8.17 -2.66 6.79
C HIS A 159 -8.23 -3.59 8.01
N LEU A 160 -7.93 -4.87 7.81
CA LEU A 160 -7.85 -5.86 8.88
C LEU A 160 -6.80 -5.49 9.94
N CYS A 161 -5.61 -5.02 9.55
CA CYS A 161 -4.58 -4.55 10.49
C CYS A 161 -5.07 -3.34 11.30
N LEU A 162 -5.73 -2.39 10.65
CA LEU A 162 -6.29 -1.20 11.32
C LEU A 162 -7.36 -1.60 12.33
N LEU A 163 -8.26 -2.52 11.99
CA LEU A 163 -9.26 -3.04 12.93
C LEU A 163 -8.61 -3.76 14.13
N MET A 164 -7.53 -4.50 13.90
CA MET A 164 -6.77 -5.14 14.98
C MET A 164 -6.04 -4.11 15.85
N LEU A 165 -5.47 -3.06 15.26
CA LEU A 165 -4.88 -1.96 16.02
C LEU A 165 -5.92 -1.30 16.94
N LEU A 166 -7.14 -1.06 16.47
CA LEU A 166 -8.22 -0.52 17.28
C LEU A 166 -8.54 -1.40 18.48
N GLN A 167 -8.52 -2.71 18.31
CA GLN A 167 -8.83 -3.68 19.36
C GLN A 167 -7.72 -3.79 20.40
N TYR A 168 -6.46 -3.74 19.98
CA TYR A 168 -5.29 -3.93 20.84
C TYR A 168 -4.57 -2.64 21.19
N ALA A 169 -4.97 -1.53 20.59
CA ALA A 169 -4.39 -0.21 20.78
C ALA A 169 -5.01 0.55 21.95
N ALA A 170 -5.34 -0.12 23.06
CA ALA A 170 -5.55 0.62 24.29
C ALA A 170 -4.20 1.28 24.66
N PRO A 171 -4.05 2.61 24.50
CA PRO A 171 -2.78 3.26 24.73
C PRO A 171 -2.47 3.20 26.21
N CYS A 172 -1.48 2.43 26.60
CA CYS A 172 -0.83 2.63 27.88
C CYS A 172 0.22 3.73 27.73
N GLN A 173 0.46 4.47 28.79
CA GLN A 173 1.45 5.53 28.82
C GLN A 173 2.82 4.97 28.37
N GLY A 174 3.46 5.56 27.34
CA GLY A 174 4.71 5.08 26.82
C GLY A 174 4.61 4.02 25.71
N SER A 175 3.43 3.74 25.18
CA SER A 175 3.26 2.76 24.10
C SER A 175 4.02 3.12 22.84
N LYS A 176 4.83 2.17 22.36
CA LYS A 176 5.62 2.29 21.12
C LYS A 176 5.21 1.22 20.14
N LEU A 177 5.02 1.60 18.90
CA LEU A 177 4.75 0.68 17.79
C LEU A 177 6.01 0.45 16.95
N LEU A 178 6.24 -0.79 16.53
CA LEU A 178 7.14 -1.12 15.42
C LEU A 178 6.31 -1.58 14.24
N ASP A 179 6.49 -0.96 13.09
CA ASP A 179 5.78 -1.25 11.84
C ASP A 179 6.78 -1.77 10.80
N VAL A 180 6.70 -3.05 10.46
CA VAL A 180 7.64 -3.72 9.55
C VAL A 180 7.02 -3.85 8.17
N GLY A 181 7.68 -3.26 7.15
CA GLY A 181 7.08 -3.06 5.83
C GLY A 181 6.03 -1.95 5.92
N CYS A 182 6.43 -0.76 6.39
CA CYS A 182 5.48 0.29 6.75
C CYS A 182 4.78 0.95 5.55
N GLY A 183 5.30 0.80 4.33
CA GLY A 183 4.71 1.38 3.13
C GLY A 183 4.46 2.87 3.28
N SER A 184 3.21 3.30 3.10
CA SER A 184 2.75 4.69 3.28
C SER A 184 2.85 5.21 4.72
N GLY A 185 3.20 4.36 5.70
CA GLY A 185 3.19 4.67 7.12
C GLY A 185 1.82 4.58 7.79
N ILE A 186 0.79 4.10 7.09
CA ILE A 186 -0.61 4.14 7.55
C ILE A 186 -0.81 3.51 8.93
N LEU A 187 -0.23 2.33 9.20
CA LEU A 187 -0.39 1.64 10.49
C LEU A 187 0.32 2.38 11.61
N SER A 188 1.53 2.86 11.35
CA SER A 188 2.29 3.72 12.26
C SER A 188 1.53 4.99 12.62
N LEU A 189 1.03 5.70 11.62
CA LEU A 189 0.34 6.99 11.81
C LEU A 189 -1.04 6.81 12.43
N ALA A 190 -1.77 5.74 12.06
CA ALA A 190 -3.04 5.38 12.68
C ALA A 190 -2.86 5.11 14.18
N ALA A 191 -1.84 4.36 14.57
CA ALA A 191 -1.53 4.13 15.98
C ALA A 191 -1.30 5.44 16.74
N LEU A 192 -0.54 6.38 16.15
CA LEU A 192 -0.28 7.68 16.76
C LEU A 192 -1.54 8.53 16.92
N GLN A 193 -2.45 8.52 15.93
CA GLN A 193 -3.76 9.19 16.01
C GLN A 193 -4.66 8.55 17.08
N LEU A 194 -4.50 7.26 17.32
CA LEU A 194 -5.21 6.53 18.37
C LEU A 194 -4.61 6.69 19.77
N GLY A 195 -3.58 7.54 19.93
CA GLY A 195 -3.01 7.90 21.23
C GLY A 195 -1.72 7.18 21.61
N TRP A 196 -1.11 6.42 20.71
CA TRP A 196 0.22 5.83 20.96
C TRP A 196 1.28 6.96 21.04
N GLN A 197 2.30 6.76 21.87
CA GLN A 197 3.30 7.79 22.12
C GLN A 197 4.25 7.97 20.92
N SER A 198 4.74 6.90 20.36
CA SER A 198 5.66 6.93 19.22
C SER A 198 5.53 5.70 18.34
N ALA A 199 5.95 5.81 17.10
CA ALA A 199 6.03 4.71 16.15
C ALA A 199 7.37 4.72 15.40
N ILE A 200 7.89 3.53 15.11
CA ILE A 200 9.01 3.33 14.21
C ILE A 200 8.52 2.47 13.06
N GLY A 201 8.52 3.02 11.85
CA GLY A 201 8.27 2.28 10.61
C GLY A 201 9.60 1.94 9.93
N VAL A 202 9.69 0.74 9.39
CA VAL A 202 10.83 0.32 8.56
C VAL A 202 10.34 -0.23 7.24
N ASP A 203 11.02 0.12 6.16
CA ASP A 203 10.74 -0.42 4.83
C ASP A 203 12.03 -0.57 4.03
N ILE A 204 12.09 -1.60 3.19
CA ILE A 204 13.22 -1.84 2.29
C ILE A 204 13.16 -0.95 1.05
N ASP A 205 11.99 -0.37 0.76
CA ASP A 205 11.80 0.59 -0.30
C ASP A 205 12.03 2.02 0.20
N ALA A 206 13.01 2.69 -0.38
CA ALA A 206 13.33 4.08 -0.06
C ALA A 206 12.19 5.04 -0.43
N GLN A 207 11.42 4.75 -1.48
CA GLN A 207 10.27 5.54 -1.90
C GLN A 207 9.15 5.47 -0.86
N ALA A 208 8.88 4.30 -0.31
CA ALA A 208 7.89 4.12 0.76
C ALA A 208 8.24 4.99 1.98
N ILE A 209 9.52 5.08 2.35
CA ILE A 209 9.97 5.92 3.45
C ILE A 209 9.71 7.42 3.18
N VAL A 210 9.95 7.88 1.96
CA VAL A 210 9.65 9.28 1.58
C VAL A 210 8.15 9.58 1.70
N VAL A 211 7.30 8.66 1.22
CA VAL A 211 5.84 8.79 1.32
C VAL A 211 5.39 8.77 2.79
N ALA A 212 5.91 7.85 3.60
CA ALA A 212 5.56 7.76 5.02
C ALA A 212 5.94 9.03 5.80
N MET A 213 7.12 9.59 5.52
CA MET A 213 7.55 10.86 6.13
C MET A 213 6.64 12.02 5.74
N HIS A 214 6.28 12.14 4.45
CA HIS A 214 5.36 13.15 3.98
C HIS A 214 3.97 13.01 4.64
N ASN A 215 3.46 11.79 4.76
CA ASN A 215 2.20 11.53 5.46
C ASN A 215 2.28 11.87 6.96
N ALA A 216 3.43 11.69 7.60
CA ALA A 216 3.63 12.13 8.98
C ALA A 216 3.56 13.66 9.11
N GLU A 217 4.19 14.38 8.18
CA GLU A 217 4.14 15.86 8.13
C GLU A 217 2.72 16.37 7.91
N LEU A 218 1.95 15.78 6.99
CA LEU A 218 0.54 16.11 6.74
C LEU A 218 -0.34 16.02 7.98
N ASN A 219 0.04 15.20 8.95
CA ASN A 219 -0.71 14.97 10.19
C ASN A 219 -0.06 15.62 11.42
N GLY A 220 1.06 16.34 11.27
CA GLY A 220 1.79 16.91 12.40
C GLY A 220 2.39 15.86 13.34
N LEU A 221 2.73 14.68 12.82
CA LEU A 221 3.21 13.52 13.58
C LEU A 221 4.71 13.24 13.42
N GLN A 222 5.44 14.07 12.68
CA GLN A 222 6.87 13.90 12.35
C GLN A 222 7.77 13.76 13.57
N ASP A 223 7.41 14.35 14.71
CA ASP A 223 8.18 14.25 15.96
C ASP A 223 7.91 12.95 16.72
N ARG A 224 6.86 12.23 16.38
CA ARG A 224 6.41 10.98 17.03
C ARG A 224 6.56 9.76 16.13
N ALA A 225 6.64 9.95 14.82
CA ALA A 225 6.85 8.91 13.82
C ALA A 225 8.30 8.97 13.31
N ARG A 226 9.00 7.84 13.33
CA ARG A 226 10.33 7.69 12.75
C ARG A 226 10.30 6.62 11.68
N PHE A 227 10.64 6.99 10.45
CA PHE A 227 10.71 6.05 9.33
C PHE A 227 12.16 5.80 8.93
N LEU A 228 12.53 4.52 8.74
CA LEU A 228 13.89 4.08 8.47
C LEU A 228 13.94 3.20 7.23
N HIS A 229 14.74 3.60 6.25
CA HIS A 229 15.01 2.77 5.09
C HIS A 229 15.90 1.57 5.48
N GLY A 230 15.45 0.37 5.17
CA GLY A 230 16.16 -0.89 5.36
C GLY A 230 15.41 -1.90 6.21
N SER A 231 16.14 -2.90 6.71
CA SER A 231 15.56 -3.98 7.49
C SER A 231 15.25 -3.58 8.93
N TRP A 232 14.21 -4.20 9.51
CA TRP A 232 13.83 -4.09 10.92
C TRP A 232 14.96 -4.42 11.91
N GLN A 233 15.96 -5.16 11.50
CA GLN A 233 17.14 -5.50 12.32
C GLN A 233 17.97 -4.27 12.75
N ARG A 234 17.74 -3.12 12.09
CA ARG A 234 18.36 -1.83 12.47
C ARG A 234 17.68 -1.16 13.66
N VAL A 235 16.50 -1.65 14.04
CA VAL A 235 15.75 -1.09 15.17
C VAL A 235 16.27 -1.67 16.48
N THR A 236 16.27 -0.87 17.54
CA THR A 236 16.63 -1.28 18.89
C THR A 236 15.47 -1.05 19.85
N GLY A 237 15.41 -1.86 20.91
CA GLY A 237 14.37 -1.76 21.92
C GLY A 237 13.33 -2.86 21.84
N VAL A 238 12.31 -2.73 22.70
CA VAL A 238 11.17 -3.65 22.75
C VAL A 238 9.87 -2.86 22.59
N PHE A 239 8.89 -3.49 21.96
CA PHE A 239 7.63 -2.86 21.55
C PHE A 239 6.42 -3.62 22.08
N PRO A 240 5.47 -2.93 22.71
CA PRO A 240 4.19 -3.53 23.12
C PRO A 240 3.36 -4.02 21.94
N CYS A 241 3.52 -3.40 20.76
CA CYS A 241 2.88 -3.84 19.54
C CYS A 241 3.86 -3.78 18.36
N ILE A 242 3.80 -4.82 17.54
CA ILE A 242 4.53 -4.90 16.27
C ILE A 242 3.49 -5.19 15.19
N THR A 243 3.52 -4.42 14.09
CA THR A 243 2.70 -4.68 12.90
C THR A 243 3.59 -5.16 11.76
N ALA A 244 3.11 -6.10 10.97
CA ALA A 244 3.74 -6.52 9.72
C ALA A 244 2.64 -6.93 8.73
N ASN A 245 2.41 -6.09 7.71
CA ASN A 245 1.47 -6.34 6.63
C ASN A 245 2.25 -6.57 5.33
N ILE A 246 2.83 -7.76 5.20
CA ILE A 246 3.68 -8.17 4.07
C ILE A 246 3.40 -9.63 3.72
N TYR A 247 3.98 -10.15 2.62
CA TYR A 247 3.65 -11.52 2.18
C TYR A 247 4.22 -12.61 3.09
N LEU A 248 3.67 -13.83 2.93
CA LEU A 248 3.94 -15.02 3.74
C LEU A 248 5.45 -15.35 3.89
N GLY A 249 6.21 -15.35 2.78
CA GLY A 249 7.63 -15.77 2.82
C GLY A 249 8.44 -14.99 3.86
N PRO A 250 8.57 -13.67 3.71
CA PRO A 250 9.24 -12.82 4.69
C PRO A 250 8.66 -12.91 6.10
N LEU A 251 7.32 -13.03 6.25
CA LEU A 251 6.70 -13.18 7.58
C LEU A 251 7.17 -14.44 8.30
N VAL A 252 7.22 -15.58 7.60
CA VAL A 252 7.69 -16.85 8.17
C VAL A 252 9.16 -16.75 8.60
N GLU A 253 10.01 -16.14 7.78
CA GLU A 253 11.44 -15.99 8.05
C GLU A 253 11.72 -15.06 9.23
N MET A 254 10.99 -13.94 9.32
CA MET A 254 11.27 -12.91 10.32
C MET A 254 10.60 -13.17 11.68
N LEU A 255 9.56 -13.99 11.73
CA LEU A 255 8.70 -14.07 12.92
C LEU A 255 9.48 -14.46 14.18
N GLN A 256 10.27 -15.53 14.14
CA GLN A 256 11.02 -15.98 15.30
C GLN A 256 12.03 -14.92 15.78
N PRO A 257 12.91 -14.32 14.95
CA PRO A 257 13.78 -13.24 15.42
C PRO A 257 13.01 -11.99 15.83
N LEU A 258 11.86 -11.69 15.22
CA LEU A 258 11.02 -10.53 15.54
C LEU A 258 10.43 -10.62 16.96
N THR A 259 10.17 -11.82 17.47
CA THR A 259 9.70 -11.99 18.86
C THR A 259 10.64 -11.39 19.89
N ARG A 260 11.94 -11.24 19.62
CA ARG A 260 12.91 -10.61 20.55
C ARG A 260 12.65 -9.13 20.78
N TYR A 261 11.97 -8.47 19.83
CA TYR A 261 11.57 -7.06 19.91
C TYR A 261 10.19 -6.89 20.57
N LEU A 262 9.49 -7.98 20.87
CA LEU A 262 8.17 -7.92 21.52
C LEU A 262 8.38 -7.72 23.02
N ALA A 263 7.71 -6.72 23.59
CA ALA A 263 7.66 -6.53 25.04
C ALA A 263 6.93 -7.70 25.72
N PRO A 264 7.16 -7.96 27.02
CA PRO A 264 6.32 -8.89 27.77
C PRO A 264 4.83 -8.49 27.67
N GLY A 265 3.96 -9.46 27.38
CA GLY A 265 2.53 -9.21 27.15
C GLY A 265 2.19 -8.49 25.82
N GLY A 266 3.18 -8.22 25.00
CA GLY A 266 3.00 -7.53 23.72
C GLY A 266 2.30 -8.37 22.66
N THR A 267 1.85 -7.72 21.60
CA THR A 267 1.12 -8.34 20.49
C THR A 267 1.82 -8.06 19.16
N ILE A 268 1.92 -9.09 18.30
CA ILE A 268 2.29 -8.94 16.90
C ILE A 268 1.02 -9.05 16.06
N ILE A 269 0.76 -8.09 15.18
CA ILE A 269 -0.32 -8.11 14.21
C ILE A 269 0.29 -8.43 12.85
N LEU A 270 -0.13 -9.54 12.26
CA LEU A 270 0.36 -10.07 10.99
C LEU A 270 -0.77 -10.04 9.97
N SER A 271 -0.51 -9.54 8.77
CA SER A 271 -1.42 -9.56 7.61
C SER A 271 -0.64 -9.53 6.29
N GLY A 272 -1.32 -9.33 5.17
CA GLY A 272 -0.74 -9.55 3.84
C GLY A 272 -0.74 -11.03 3.47
N LEU A 273 -1.62 -11.78 4.09
CA LEU A 273 -1.77 -13.24 4.00
C LEU A 273 -3.13 -13.59 3.41
N LEU A 274 -3.15 -14.58 2.53
CA LEU A 274 -4.38 -15.20 2.10
C LEU A 274 -4.87 -16.23 3.15
N VAL A 275 -6.17 -16.46 3.23
CA VAL A 275 -6.77 -17.50 4.09
C VAL A 275 -6.16 -18.87 3.81
N SER A 276 -5.86 -19.18 2.53
CA SER A 276 -5.20 -20.44 2.11
C SER A 276 -3.79 -20.61 2.70
N GLN A 277 -3.14 -19.53 3.12
CA GLN A 277 -1.79 -19.53 3.69
C GLN A 277 -1.78 -19.63 5.24
N GLU A 278 -2.95 -19.61 5.86
CA GLU A 278 -3.09 -19.59 7.32
C GLU A 278 -2.39 -20.78 8.01
N VAL A 279 -2.50 -21.97 7.47
CA VAL A 279 -1.89 -23.19 8.06
C VAL A 279 -0.37 -23.06 8.15
N THR A 280 0.26 -22.59 7.08
CA THR A 280 1.72 -22.34 7.04
C THR A 280 2.13 -21.30 8.06
N MET A 281 1.38 -20.18 8.14
CA MET A 281 1.68 -19.11 9.08
C MET A 281 1.48 -19.55 10.54
N ARG A 282 0.44 -20.32 10.85
CA ARG A 282 0.22 -20.90 12.19
C ARG A 282 1.36 -21.82 12.62
N THR A 283 1.92 -22.61 11.71
CA THR A 283 3.08 -23.44 11.99
C THR A 283 4.31 -22.58 12.35
N ALA A 284 4.54 -21.51 11.60
CA ALA A 284 5.62 -20.57 11.90
C ALA A 284 5.41 -19.86 13.27
N ILE A 285 4.18 -19.49 13.59
CA ILE A 285 3.81 -18.89 14.88
C ILE A 285 4.12 -19.85 16.05
N GLN A 286 3.74 -21.11 15.93
CA GLN A 286 4.04 -22.13 16.94
C GLN A 286 5.52 -22.36 17.11
N ASN A 287 6.28 -22.45 15.99
CA ASN A 287 7.73 -22.61 16.01
C ASN A 287 8.46 -21.42 16.66
N ALA A 288 7.87 -20.22 16.55
CA ALA A 288 8.38 -19.02 17.22
C ALA A 288 8.00 -18.92 18.72
N GLY A 289 7.36 -19.95 19.29
CA GLY A 289 6.92 -19.97 20.68
C GLY A 289 5.75 -19.04 20.97
N CYS A 290 4.91 -18.79 19.95
CA CYS A 290 3.77 -17.89 20.01
C CYS A 290 2.46 -18.62 19.77
N ALA A 291 1.35 -17.95 20.10
CA ALA A 291 -0.01 -18.42 19.88
C ALA A 291 -0.88 -17.31 19.27
N VAL A 292 -1.81 -17.71 18.39
CA VAL A 292 -2.82 -16.80 17.83
C VAL A 292 -3.86 -16.49 18.90
N GLN A 293 -4.06 -15.20 19.16
CA GLN A 293 -5.04 -14.69 20.13
C GLN A 293 -6.32 -14.22 19.44
N ALA A 294 -6.19 -13.68 18.23
CA ALA A 294 -7.33 -13.24 17.44
C ALA A 294 -7.08 -13.48 15.96
N ARG A 295 -8.18 -13.65 15.22
CA ARG A 295 -8.24 -13.89 13.81
C ARG A 295 -9.33 -13.03 13.18
N ARG A 296 -9.03 -12.31 12.11
CA ARG A 296 -10.01 -11.60 11.30
C ARG A 296 -9.83 -11.97 9.83
N VAL A 297 -10.92 -12.00 9.11
CA VAL A 297 -10.94 -12.29 7.67
C VAL A 297 -11.81 -11.26 6.99
N GLU A 298 -11.38 -10.85 5.82
CA GLU A 298 -12.12 -10.01 4.90
C GLU A 298 -11.78 -10.49 3.49
N GLU A 299 -12.80 -10.91 2.75
CA GLU A 299 -12.63 -11.58 1.45
C GLU A 299 -11.68 -12.79 1.58
N GLU A 300 -10.63 -12.86 0.76
CA GLU A 300 -9.59 -13.89 0.81
C GLU A 300 -8.43 -13.56 1.78
N TRP A 301 -8.43 -12.40 2.41
CA TRP A 301 -7.35 -11.93 3.26
C TRP A 301 -7.59 -12.23 4.73
N ILE A 302 -6.48 -12.43 5.46
CA ILE A 302 -6.49 -12.74 6.89
C ILE A 302 -5.51 -11.86 7.64
N ALA A 303 -5.91 -11.45 8.85
CA ALA A 303 -5.01 -10.90 9.85
C ALA A 303 -5.04 -11.73 11.14
N LEU A 304 -3.88 -11.87 11.76
CA LEU A 304 -3.67 -12.64 12.98
C LEU A 304 -3.01 -11.75 14.04
N ALA A 305 -3.61 -11.70 15.24
CA ALA A 305 -2.94 -11.16 16.42
C ALA A 305 -2.29 -12.31 17.20
N VAL A 306 -1.01 -12.14 17.53
CA VAL A 306 -0.14 -13.18 18.04
C VAL A 306 0.56 -12.72 19.31
N ARG A 307 0.70 -13.60 20.32
CA ARG A 307 1.44 -13.37 21.57
C ARG A 307 2.36 -14.53 21.89
N ARG A 308 3.36 -14.31 22.73
CA ARG A 308 4.18 -15.40 23.28
C ARG A 308 3.32 -16.31 24.16
N VAL A 309 3.59 -17.61 24.12
CA VAL A 309 2.82 -18.61 24.90
C VAL A 309 2.91 -18.37 26.41
N GLY A 310 4.03 -17.85 26.91
CA GLY A 310 4.21 -17.55 28.36
C GLY A 310 3.50 -16.28 28.85
N ASP A 311 3.05 -15.42 27.94
CA ASP A 311 2.44 -14.11 28.26
C ASP A 311 0.90 -14.18 28.39
N VAL A 312 0.29 -15.35 28.23
CA VAL A 312 -1.18 -15.58 28.19
C VAL A 312 -1.85 -15.53 29.58
N GLY A 313 -1.20 -14.95 30.58
CA GLY A 313 -1.66 -15.01 32.00
C GLY A 313 -2.33 -13.75 32.57
N HIS A 314 -2.60 -12.69 31.81
CA HIS A 314 -3.36 -11.52 32.31
C HIS A 314 -4.51 -11.16 31.38
N GLU A 315 -5.69 -11.51 31.80
CA GLU A 315 -6.99 -11.26 31.24
C GLU A 315 -7.19 -9.79 30.82
N PHE A 316 -7.52 -9.58 29.54
CA PHE A 316 -8.45 -8.53 29.18
C PHE A 316 -9.83 -9.16 28.98
N LEU A 317 -10.47 -9.54 30.13
CA LEU A 317 -11.91 -9.51 30.26
C LEU A 317 -12.27 -8.05 30.49
N HIS A 318 -12.81 -7.38 29.47
CA HIS A 318 -13.89 -6.41 29.64
C HIS A 318 -14.27 -5.78 28.31
N VAL A 319 -15.45 -6.16 27.89
CA VAL A 319 -16.60 -5.60 27.18
C VAL A 319 -16.49 -5.46 25.71
#